data_e3dfd40b90b9653e8474b68387cb4351
#
_entry.id   e3dfd40b90b9653e8474b68387cb4351
#
_cell.length_a   1.000
_cell.length_b   1.000
_cell.length_c   1.000
_cell.angle_alpha   90.00
_cell.angle_beta   90.00
_cell.angle_gamma   90.00
#
_symmetry.space_group_name_H-M   'P 1'
#
loop_
_entity.id
_entity.type
_entity.pdbx_description
1 polymer ?
#
loop_
_entity_poly.entity_id
_entity_poly.type
_entity_poly.pdbx_seq_one_letter_code
_entity_poly.pdbx_strand_id
1 'polypeptide(L)'
;MLIMTERRDRFRTIAVAVTAVAQLCASPLTTLAMGPSSNTGAISDDNISPVTPAGYAFAIWGLIYLASVALAVYQLLPRQRDREVHRLTGWWLVGAFSASAIWVPIFSSRELWLAQVVILALVGCLAVAATRLTGKPPATTSERVLLRLPVMIYFGWAVLASAAGFGTTFRSLGLPESGTLVTAVSLILVAAATVASVIIVLRLTAVAGFVFAACWALIAVAVGTYDGSVRLAAIVALGAVLAAVTVRSLRTRRVGTVLLG
;
A
#
# COMPACT_ATOMS: atom_id res chain seq x y z
N MET A 1 -14.19 -32.01 14.74
CA MET A 1 -14.41 -30.65 14.23
C MET A 1 -13.39 -29.63 14.78
N LEU A 2 -13.16 -29.54 16.10
CA LEU A 2 -12.20 -28.60 16.73
C LEU A 2 -10.76 -28.76 16.22
N ILE A 3 -10.24 -29.99 16.13
CA ILE A 3 -8.86 -30.26 15.70
C ILE A 3 -8.61 -29.81 14.24
N MET A 4 -9.60 -29.94 13.36
CA MET A 4 -9.48 -29.50 11.95
C MET A 4 -9.45 -27.97 11.84
N THR A 5 -10.19 -27.27 12.69
CA THR A 5 -10.20 -25.79 12.73
C THR A 5 -8.86 -25.26 13.24
N GLU A 6 -8.29 -25.88 14.26
CA GLU A 6 -6.98 -25.48 14.81
C GLU A 6 -5.85 -25.69 13.78
N ARG A 7 -5.84 -26.81 13.05
CA ARG A 7 -4.89 -27.06 11.97
C ARG A 7 -4.98 -25.98 10.87
N ARG A 8 -6.19 -25.58 10.47
CA ARG A 8 -6.40 -24.54 9.44
C ARG A 8 -5.89 -23.19 9.91
N ASP A 9 -6.16 -22.82 11.17
CA ASP A 9 -5.69 -21.56 11.75
C ASP A 9 -4.16 -21.53 11.84
N ARG A 10 -3.54 -22.64 12.25
CA ARG A 10 -2.09 -22.77 12.30
C ARG A 10 -1.46 -22.65 10.92
N PHE A 11 -2.01 -23.34 9.92
CA PHE A 11 -1.52 -23.28 8.54
C PHE A 11 -1.62 -21.85 7.98
N ARG A 12 -2.75 -21.18 8.18
CA ARG A 12 -2.94 -19.78 7.75
C ARG A 12 -1.90 -18.85 8.37
N THR A 13 -1.69 -18.91 9.68
CA THR A 13 -0.74 -18.02 10.36
C THR A 13 0.70 -18.28 9.93
N ILE A 14 1.07 -19.52 9.68
CA ILE A 14 2.39 -19.88 9.11
C ILE A 14 2.50 -19.32 7.69
N ALA A 15 1.47 -19.46 6.85
CA ALA A 15 1.48 -18.94 5.48
C ALA A 15 1.67 -17.41 5.46
N VAL A 16 0.99 -16.67 6.34
CA VAL A 16 1.22 -15.23 6.48
C VAL A 16 2.65 -14.91 6.91
N ALA A 17 3.22 -15.69 7.85
CA ALA A 17 4.58 -15.46 8.30
C ALA A 17 5.61 -15.74 7.19
N VAL A 18 5.45 -16.84 6.46
CA VAL A 18 6.32 -17.18 5.33
C VAL A 18 6.27 -16.11 4.26
N THR A 19 5.08 -15.65 3.87
CA THR A 19 4.93 -14.64 2.82
C THR A 19 5.38 -13.24 3.29
N ALA A 20 5.23 -12.89 4.58
CA ALA A 20 5.77 -11.66 5.15
C ALA A 20 7.32 -11.64 5.13
N VAL A 21 7.96 -12.79 5.41
CA VAL A 21 9.42 -12.91 5.30
C VAL A 21 9.84 -12.91 3.83
N ALA A 22 9.11 -13.60 2.95
CA ALA A 22 9.41 -13.64 1.52
C ALA A 22 9.43 -12.23 0.90
N GLN A 23 8.43 -11.38 1.17
CA GLN A 23 8.43 -10.01 0.64
C GLN A 23 9.54 -9.15 1.23
N LEU A 24 9.90 -9.33 2.52
CA LEU A 24 11.03 -8.62 3.13
C LEU A 24 12.35 -8.98 2.45
N CYS A 25 12.54 -10.25 2.10
CA CYS A 25 13.75 -10.76 1.46
C CYS A 25 13.78 -10.50 -0.05
N ALA A 26 12.64 -10.24 -0.70
CA ALA A 26 12.54 -10.13 -2.15
C ALA A 26 13.46 -9.04 -2.72
N SER A 27 13.45 -7.82 -2.16
CA SER A 27 14.26 -6.72 -2.66
C SER A 27 15.76 -6.95 -2.51
N PRO A 28 16.30 -7.30 -1.32
CA PRO A 28 17.74 -7.56 -1.20
C PRO A 28 18.19 -8.76 -2.04
N LEU A 29 17.41 -9.84 -2.14
CA LEU A 29 17.74 -10.99 -2.97
C LEU A 29 17.75 -10.64 -4.45
N THR A 30 16.79 -9.86 -4.92
CA THR A 30 16.73 -9.40 -6.31
C THR A 30 17.92 -8.49 -6.63
N THR A 31 18.23 -7.55 -5.75
CA THR A 31 19.39 -6.66 -5.93
C THR A 31 20.70 -7.44 -5.92
N LEU A 32 20.83 -8.46 -5.07
CA LEU A 32 21.99 -9.35 -5.06
C LEU A 32 22.14 -10.14 -6.37
N ALA A 33 21.04 -10.62 -6.93
CA ALA A 33 21.03 -11.43 -8.14
C ALA A 33 21.19 -10.60 -9.43
N MET A 34 20.63 -9.41 -9.49
CA MET A 34 20.52 -8.59 -10.71
C MET A 34 21.37 -7.31 -10.68
N GLY A 35 21.99 -7.00 -9.55
CA GLY A 35 22.81 -5.80 -9.35
C GLY A 35 22.05 -4.58 -8.81
N PRO A 36 22.78 -3.52 -8.38
CA PRO A 36 22.20 -2.33 -7.73
C PRO A 36 21.21 -1.55 -8.61
N SER A 37 21.38 -1.55 -9.93
CA SER A 37 20.48 -0.88 -10.89
C SER A 37 19.10 -1.53 -10.99
N SER A 38 18.90 -2.68 -10.40
CA SER A 38 17.62 -3.39 -10.37
C SER A 38 16.69 -2.96 -9.24
N ASN A 39 17.13 -2.06 -8.35
CA ASN A 39 16.28 -1.59 -7.26
C ASN A 39 15.14 -0.70 -7.79
N THR A 40 14.02 -0.67 -7.04
CA THR A 40 12.79 0.03 -7.45
C THR A 40 13.01 1.52 -7.71
N GLY A 41 13.88 2.19 -6.94
CA GLY A 41 14.21 3.60 -7.14
C GLY A 41 14.91 3.84 -8.47
N ALA A 42 15.97 3.07 -8.76
CA ALA A 42 16.73 3.21 -10.00
C ALA A 42 15.86 3.00 -11.26
N ILE A 43 14.99 1.99 -11.24
CA ILE A 43 14.07 1.74 -12.38
C ILE A 43 13.03 2.86 -12.52
N SER A 44 12.57 3.42 -11.42
CA SER A 44 11.68 4.57 -11.41
C SER A 44 12.38 5.81 -11.97
N ASP A 45 13.66 6.01 -11.64
CA ASP A 45 14.48 7.12 -12.13
C ASP A 45 14.80 6.98 -13.63
N ASP A 46 14.95 5.77 -14.16
CA ASP A 46 15.11 5.51 -15.59
C ASP A 46 13.82 5.82 -16.41
N ASN A 47 12.66 5.85 -15.75
CA ASN A 47 11.35 6.07 -16.40
C ASN A 47 10.58 7.20 -15.69
N ILE A 48 11.26 8.31 -15.42
CA ILE A 48 10.66 9.46 -14.73
C ILE A 48 9.43 9.98 -15.48
N SER A 49 8.37 10.19 -14.72
CA SER A 49 7.13 10.85 -15.14
C SER A 49 6.76 11.94 -14.12
N PRO A 50 5.86 12.88 -14.44
CA PRO A 50 5.46 13.91 -13.47
C PRO A 50 4.82 13.36 -12.20
N VAL A 51 4.35 12.11 -12.17
CA VAL A 51 3.82 11.45 -10.96
C VAL A 51 4.86 10.62 -10.20
N THR A 52 6.10 10.60 -10.67
CA THR A 52 7.19 9.89 -9.98
C THR A 52 7.47 10.58 -8.64
N PRO A 53 7.37 9.87 -7.51
CA PRO A 53 7.66 10.46 -6.20
C PRO A 53 9.17 10.68 -6.02
N ALA A 54 9.54 11.65 -5.20
CA ALA A 54 10.94 11.84 -4.80
C ALA A 54 11.52 10.54 -4.20
N GLY A 55 12.80 10.25 -4.48
CA GLY A 55 13.45 8.98 -4.18
C GLY A 55 13.35 8.52 -2.71
N TYR A 56 13.33 9.46 -1.74
CA TYR A 56 13.16 9.15 -0.32
C TYR A 56 11.83 8.42 -0.02
N ALA A 57 10.82 8.58 -0.87
CA ALA A 57 9.51 7.97 -0.66
C ALA A 57 9.57 6.44 -0.61
N PHE A 58 10.49 5.84 -1.35
CA PHE A 58 10.66 4.38 -1.39
C PHE A 58 11.11 3.78 -0.06
N ALA A 59 11.63 4.58 0.89
CA ALA A 59 11.96 4.11 2.24
C ALA A 59 10.74 3.56 3.00
N ILE A 60 9.53 3.95 2.63
CA ILE A 60 8.29 3.41 3.23
C ILE A 60 8.15 1.90 3.05
N TRP A 61 8.75 1.30 2.00
CA TRP A 61 8.74 -0.15 1.82
C TRP A 61 9.40 -0.87 3.00
N GLY A 62 10.49 -0.32 3.53
CA GLY A 62 11.14 -0.85 4.74
C GLY A 62 10.20 -0.87 5.94
N LEU A 63 9.49 0.23 6.18
CA LEU A 63 8.47 0.31 7.24
C LEU A 63 7.35 -0.71 7.02
N ILE A 64 6.83 -0.83 5.80
CA ILE A 64 5.76 -1.75 5.44
C ILE A 64 6.18 -3.20 5.69
N TYR A 65 7.35 -3.59 5.25
CA TYR A 65 7.82 -4.98 5.38
C TYR A 65 8.10 -5.34 6.84
N LEU A 66 8.73 -4.45 7.61
CA LEU A 66 8.93 -4.66 9.05
C LEU A 66 7.62 -4.74 9.81
N ALA A 67 6.67 -3.85 9.51
CA ALA A 67 5.33 -3.88 10.11
C ALA A 67 4.55 -5.15 9.72
N SER A 68 4.72 -5.66 8.50
CA SER A 68 4.12 -6.93 8.05
C SER A 68 4.70 -8.14 8.80
N VAL A 69 6.00 -8.14 9.07
CA VAL A 69 6.64 -9.19 9.90
C VAL A 69 6.13 -9.10 11.35
N ALA A 70 6.04 -7.89 11.92
CA ALA A 70 5.50 -7.71 13.26
C ALA A 70 4.03 -8.19 13.37
N LEU A 71 3.20 -7.90 12.35
CA LEU A 71 1.84 -8.42 12.21
C LEU A 71 1.84 -9.95 12.16
N ALA A 72 2.72 -10.54 11.36
CA ALA A 72 2.83 -11.99 11.22
C ALA A 72 3.21 -12.66 12.55
N VAL A 73 4.18 -12.12 13.27
CA VAL A 73 4.57 -12.59 14.61
C VAL A 73 3.40 -12.46 15.59
N TYR A 74 2.69 -11.32 15.57
CA TYR A 74 1.54 -11.10 16.46
C TYR A 74 0.46 -12.16 16.27
N GLN A 75 0.10 -12.50 15.05
CA GLN A 75 -0.94 -13.51 14.80
C GLN A 75 -0.49 -14.97 15.02
N LEU A 76 0.84 -15.24 15.08
CA LEU A 76 1.36 -16.56 15.45
C LEU A 76 1.15 -16.87 16.93
N LEU A 77 0.98 -15.86 17.78
CA LEU A 77 0.77 -16.05 19.21
C LEU A 77 -0.46 -16.93 19.47
N PRO A 78 -0.41 -17.90 20.41
CA PRO A 78 -1.50 -18.83 20.68
C PRO A 78 -2.86 -18.18 20.93
N ARG A 79 -2.85 -17.03 21.62
CA ARG A 79 -4.06 -16.25 21.95
C ARG A 79 -4.62 -15.41 20.80
N GLN A 80 -3.91 -15.33 19.67
CA GLN A 80 -4.30 -14.50 18.52
C GLN A 80 -4.73 -15.34 17.32
N ARG A 81 -4.13 -16.52 17.12
CA ARG A 81 -4.29 -17.30 15.88
C ARG A 81 -5.74 -17.69 15.58
N ASP A 82 -6.59 -17.89 16.56
CA ASP A 82 -7.98 -18.31 16.43
C ASP A 82 -8.97 -17.14 16.40
N ARG A 83 -8.48 -15.90 16.62
CA ARG A 83 -9.34 -14.72 16.61
C ARG A 83 -9.95 -14.48 15.23
N GLU A 84 -11.20 -14.08 15.24
CA GLU A 84 -12.01 -13.85 14.03
C GLU A 84 -11.33 -12.85 13.06
N VAL A 85 -10.74 -11.76 13.57
CA VAL A 85 -10.08 -10.75 12.73
C VAL A 85 -8.95 -11.34 11.89
N HIS A 86 -8.17 -12.28 12.45
CA HIS A 86 -7.10 -12.97 11.72
C HIS A 86 -7.64 -14.02 10.75
N ARG A 87 -8.78 -14.67 11.05
CA ARG A 87 -9.45 -15.59 10.12
C ARG A 87 -10.01 -14.85 8.92
N LEU A 88 -10.56 -13.66 9.12
CA LEU A 88 -11.14 -12.84 8.07
C LEU A 88 -10.10 -12.24 7.12
N THR A 89 -8.94 -11.87 7.63
CA THR A 89 -7.91 -11.14 6.88
C THR A 89 -6.75 -11.99 6.40
N GLY A 90 -6.42 -13.09 7.11
CA GLY A 90 -5.17 -13.79 6.95
C GLY A 90 -4.88 -14.27 5.52
N TRP A 91 -5.84 -14.88 4.82
CA TRP A 91 -5.64 -15.34 3.45
C TRP A 91 -5.47 -14.19 2.45
N TRP A 92 -6.11 -13.06 2.69
CA TRP A 92 -5.93 -11.84 1.90
C TRP A 92 -4.55 -11.22 2.13
N LEU A 93 -4.04 -11.32 3.36
CA LEU A 93 -2.66 -10.92 3.66
C LEU A 93 -1.63 -11.87 3.02
N VAL A 94 -1.90 -13.18 2.98
CA VAL A 94 -1.07 -14.12 2.21
C VAL A 94 -1.02 -13.70 0.74
N GLY A 95 -2.19 -13.40 0.13
CA GLY A 95 -2.27 -12.92 -1.25
C GLY A 95 -1.50 -11.63 -1.47
N ALA A 96 -1.69 -10.63 -0.59
CA ALA A 96 -1.00 -9.34 -0.68
C ALA A 96 0.52 -9.49 -0.56
N PHE A 97 1.01 -10.23 0.44
CA PHE A 97 2.44 -10.40 0.68
C PHE A 97 3.11 -11.26 -0.40
N SER A 98 2.41 -12.28 -0.91
CA SER A 98 2.87 -13.05 -2.07
C SER A 98 2.95 -12.19 -3.32
N ALA A 99 1.91 -11.38 -3.59
CA ALA A 99 1.93 -10.46 -4.72
C ALA A 99 3.09 -9.46 -4.62
N SER A 100 3.37 -8.93 -3.42
CA SER A 100 4.52 -8.05 -3.19
C SER A 100 5.86 -8.75 -3.43
N ALA A 101 6.02 -9.96 -2.91
CA ALA A 101 7.25 -10.74 -3.10
C ALA A 101 7.52 -11.05 -4.59
N ILE A 102 6.47 -11.29 -5.36
CA ILE A 102 6.53 -11.55 -6.81
C ILE A 102 6.72 -10.23 -7.60
N TRP A 103 6.11 -9.14 -7.14
CA TRP A 103 6.19 -7.83 -7.78
C TRP A 103 7.63 -7.33 -7.88
N VAL A 104 8.42 -7.49 -6.83
CA VAL A 104 9.81 -6.97 -6.79
C VAL A 104 10.65 -7.52 -7.95
N PRO A 105 10.83 -8.84 -8.13
CA PRO A 105 11.65 -9.36 -9.25
C PRO A 105 11.06 -9.03 -10.62
N ILE A 106 9.74 -9.00 -10.78
CA ILE A 106 9.09 -8.64 -12.05
C ILE A 106 9.37 -7.18 -12.39
N PHE A 107 9.21 -6.27 -11.43
CA PHE A 107 9.52 -4.85 -11.62
C PHE A 107 11.01 -4.65 -11.92
N SER A 108 11.88 -5.36 -11.21
CA SER A 108 13.33 -5.35 -11.42
C SER A 108 13.77 -5.89 -12.77
N SER A 109 13.01 -6.81 -13.35
CA SER A 109 13.23 -7.32 -14.71
C SER A 109 12.69 -6.36 -15.79
N ARG A 110 12.16 -5.19 -15.41
CA ARG A 110 11.57 -4.18 -16.31
C ARG A 110 10.30 -4.64 -17.02
N GLU A 111 9.67 -5.72 -16.58
CA GLU A 111 8.36 -6.17 -17.03
C GLU A 111 7.25 -5.32 -16.36
N LEU A 112 7.24 -4.01 -16.71
CA LEU A 112 6.47 -3.00 -15.99
C LEU A 112 4.96 -3.20 -16.10
N TRP A 113 4.45 -3.70 -17.24
CA TRP A 113 3.03 -4.04 -17.38
C TRP A 113 2.61 -5.18 -16.47
N LEU A 114 3.41 -6.23 -16.41
CA LEU A 114 3.14 -7.36 -15.54
C LEU A 114 3.24 -6.95 -14.07
N ALA A 115 4.25 -6.14 -13.72
CA ALA A 115 4.38 -5.56 -12.39
C ALA A 115 3.14 -4.72 -12.02
N GLN A 116 2.57 -3.96 -12.98
CA GLN A 116 1.36 -3.17 -12.75
C GLN A 116 0.13 -4.06 -12.47
N VAL A 117 -0.03 -5.18 -13.17
CA VAL A 117 -1.09 -6.16 -12.88
C VAL A 117 -0.92 -6.75 -11.47
N VAL A 118 0.30 -7.10 -11.09
CA VAL A 118 0.59 -7.70 -9.79
C VAL A 118 0.36 -6.71 -8.65
N ILE A 119 0.75 -5.43 -8.79
CA ILE A 119 0.49 -4.43 -7.75
C ILE A 119 -1.01 -4.12 -7.61
N LEU A 120 -1.79 -4.19 -8.69
CA LEU A 120 -3.24 -4.08 -8.61
C LEU A 120 -3.88 -5.27 -7.88
N ALA A 121 -3.38 -6.48 -8.07
CA ALA A 121 -3.80 -7.65 -7.30
C ALA A 121 -3.48 -7.49 -5.81
N LEU A 122 -2.29 -6.95 -5.49
CA LEU A 122 -1.91 -6.59 -4.13
C LEU A 122 -2.87 -5.58 -3.51
N VAL A 123 -3.18 -4.50 -4.23
CA VAL A 123 -4.18 -3.49 -3.81
C VAL A 123 -5.54 -4.13 -3.56
N GLY A 124 -5.99 -5.02 -4.44
CA GLY A 124 -7.26 -5.76 -4.28
C GLY A 124 -7.28 -6.61 -3.01
N CYS A 125 -6.21 -7.35 -2.73
CA CYS A 125 -6.10 -8.14 -1.50
C CYS A 125 -6.14 -7.28 -0.24
N LEU A 126 -5.40 -6.15 -0.24
CA LEU A 126 -5.41 -5.21 0.89
C LEU A 126 -6.77 -4.52 1.05
N ALA A 127 -7.45 -4.19 -0.03
CA ALA A 127 -8.79 -3.61 -0.01
C ALA A 127 -9.78 -4.57 0.66
N VAL A 128 -9.74 -5.87 0.33
CA VAL A 128 -10.60 -6.86 0.98
C VAL A 128 -10.22 -7.04 2.44
N ALA A 129 -8.94 -7.11 2.79
CA ALA A 129 -8.51 -7.19 4.18
C ALA A 129 -9.01 -5.99 5.00
N ALA A 130 -8.85 -4.77 4.48
CA ALA A 130 -9.27 -3.53 5.13
C ALA A 130 -10.81 -3.44 5.27
N THR A 131 -11.57 -3.82 4.25
CA THR A 131 -13.05 -3.83 4.32
C THR A 131 -13.57 -4.82 5.35
N ARG A 132 -12.93 -5.99 5.50
CA ARG A 132 -13.30 -6.99 6.51
C ARG A 132 -13.00 -6.56 7.95
N LEU A 133 -12.08 -5.62 8.14
CA LEU A 133 -11.81 -4.99 9.44
C LEU A 133 -12.78 -3.86 9.75
N THR A 134 -13.42 -3.28 8.75
CA THR A 134 -14.36 -2.17 8.91
C THR A 134 -15.63 -2.63 9.62
N GLY A 135 -16.15 -1.81 10.54
CA GLY A 135 -17.31 -2.13 11.35
C GLY A 135 -17.05 -3.07 12.53
N LYS A 136 -15.84 -3.58 12.68
CA LYS A 136 -15.41 -4.38 13.84
C LYS A 136 -14.47 -3.54 14.70
N PRO A 137 -14.91 -3.07 15.89
CA PRO A 137 -14.03 -2.31 16.77
C PRO A 137 -12.84 -3.16 17.22
N PRO A 138 -11.63 -2.59 17.30
CA PRO A 138 -10.46 -3.33 17.79
C PRO A 138 -10.64 -3.68 19.26
N ALA A 139 -10.37 -4.93 19.61
CA ALA A 139 -10.50 -5.41 20.97
C ALA A 139 -9.37 -4.92 21.89
N THR A 140 -8.20 -4.60 21.32
CA THR A 140 -7.00 -4.19 22.08
C THR A 140 -6.18 -3.16 21.32
N THR A 141 -5.34 -2.40 22.06
CA THR A 141 -4.35 -1.51 21.46
C THR A 141 -3.34 -2.28 20.58
N SER A 142 -2.97 -3.49 20.99
CA SER A 142 -2.08 -4.35 20.17
C SER A 142 -2.70 -4.69 18.82
N GLU A 143 -4.00 -4.94 18.75
CA GLU A 143 -4.69 -5.16 17.47
C GLU A 143 -4.67 -3.91 16.59
N ARG A 144 -4.84 -2.72 17.17
CA ARG A 144 -4.75 -1.46 16.43
C ARG A 144 -3.36 -1.28 15.80
N VAL A 145 -2.32 -1.48 16.61
CA VAL A 145 -0.94 -1.18 16.23
C VAL A 145 -0.33 -2.29 15.35
N LEU A 146 -0.61 -3.56 15.66
CA LEU A 146 0.05 -4.71 15.02
C LEU A 146 -0.77 -5.37 13.90
N LEU A 147 -2.04 -5.01 13.73
CA LEU A 147 -2.85 -5.51 12.61
C LEU A 147 -3.37 -4.36 11.74
N ARG A 148 -4.17 -3.45 12.32
CA ARG A 148 -4.90 -2.44 11.55
C ARG A 148 -3.98 -1.40 10.94
N LEU A 149 -3.07 -0.86 11.73
CA LEU A 149 -2.13 0.16 11.27
C LEU A 149 -1.23 -0.34 10.13
N PRO A 150 -0.57 -1.51 10.22
CA PRO A 150 0.21 -2.09 9.12
C PRO A 150 -0.60 -2.30 7.85
N VAL A 151 -1.78 -2.91 7.95
CA VAL A 151 -2.66 -3.16 6.79
C VAL A 151 -3.02 -1.84 6.10
N MET A 152 -3.35 -0.80 6.87
CA MET A 152 -3.78 0.49 6.34
C MET A 152 -2.61 1.31 5.78
N ILE A 153 -1.41 1.25 6.38
CA ILE A 153 -0.19 1.88 5.82
C ILE A 153 0.12 1.23 4.46
N TYR A 154 0.12 -0.10 4.43
CA TYR A 154 0.40 -0.82 3.19
C TYR A 154 -0.62 -0.49 2.11
N PHE A 155 -1.90 -0.50 2.46
CA PHE A 155 -2.99 -0.20 1.51
C PHE A 155 -2.88 1.23 0.96
N GLY A 156 -2.64 2.22 1.81
CA GLY A 156 -2.45 3.61 1.40
C GLY A 156 -1.28 3.78 0.44
N TRP A 157 -0.12 3.21 0.79
CA TRP A 157 1.03 3.24 -0.10
C TRP A 157 0.77 2.54 -1.43
N ALA A 158 0.20 1.33 -1.42
CA ALA A 158 -0.03 0.54 -2.63
C ALA A 158 -0.98 1.24 -3.62
N VAL A 159 -2.01 1.94 -3.13
CA VAL A 159 -2.92 2.73 -3.98
C VAL A 159 -2.17 3.85 -4.71
N LEU A 160 -1.35 4.62 -3.99
CA LEU A 160 -0.60 5.73 -4.59
C LEU A 160 0.56 5.24 -5.46
N ALA A 161 1.27 4.19 -5.02
CA ALA A 161 2.33 3.54 -5.79
C ALA A 161 1.81 2.94 -7.10
N SER A 162 0.57 2.46 -7.14
CA SER A 162 -0.06 2.01 -8.40
C SER A 162 -0.22 3.15 -9.41
N ALA A 163 -0.61 4.34 -8.96
CA ALA A 163 -0.71 5.50 -9.84
C ALA A 163 0.67 5.91 -10.39
N ALA A 164 1.70 5.96 -9.52
CA ALA A 164 3.08 6.22 -9.94
C ALA A 164 3.58 5.13 -10.90
N GLY A 165 3.29 3.85 -10.62
CA GLY A 165 3.63 2.72 -11.46
C GLY A 165 3.03 2.79 -12.87
N PHE A 166 1.80 3.28 -13.02
CA PHE A 166 1.23 3.57 -14.33
C PHE A 166 2.03 4.65 -15.06
N GLY A 167 2.46 5.72 -14.38
CA GLY A 167 3.33 6.75 -14.94
C GLY A 167 4.63 6.14 -15.48
N THR A 168 5.33 5.36 -14.67
CA THR A 168 6.55 4.63 -15.05
C THR A 168 6.31 3.70 -16.24
N THR A 169 5.21 2.92 -16.23
CA THR A 169 4.84 1.99 -17.29
C THR A 169 4.56 2.72 -18.61
N PHE A 170 3.80 3.80 -18.57
CA PHE A 170 3.51 4.58 -19.78
C PHE A 170 4.77 5.25 -20.35
N ARG A 171 5.70 5.71 -19.52
CA ARG A 171 7.01 6.20 -19.94
C ARG A 171 7.79 5.12 -20.70
N SER A 172 7.85 3.91 -20.19
CA SER A 172 8.54 2.80 -20.83
C SER A 172 7.92 2.39 -22.17
N LEU A 173 6.67 2.76 -22.42
CA LEU A 173 5.95 2.52 -23.67
C LEU A 173 6.02 3.72 -24.65
N GLY A 174 6.83 4.73 -24.35
CA GLY A 174 7.05 5.86 -25.23
C GLY A 174 6.17 7.08 -24.95
N LEU A 175 5.49 7.16 -23.78
CA LEU A 175 4.86 8.42 -23.38
C LEU A 175 5.95 9.50 -23.30
N PRO A 176 5.75 10.70 -23.91
CA PRO A 176 6.73 11.77 -23.88
C PRO A 176 7.16 12.17 -22.48
N GLU A 177 8.38 12.65 -22.31
CA GLU A 177 8.89 13.12 -21.05
C GLU A 177 8.22 14.41 -20.59
N SER A 178 7.86 15.28 -21.53
CA SER A 178 7.24 16.56 -21.27
C SER A 178 6.16 16.87 -22.30
N GLY A 179 5.33 17.86 -22.00
CA GLY A 179 4.27 18.34 -22.89
C GLY A 179 2.87 18.00 -22.39
N THR A 180 1.86 18.50 -23.11
CA THR A 180 0.46 18.46 -22.69
C THR A 180 -0.06 17.04 -22.42
N LEU A 181 0.37 16.06 -23.23
CA LEU A 181 -0.12 14.68 -23.11
C LEU A 181 0.34 14.04 -21.79
N VAL A 182 1.63 14.11 -21.45
CA VAL A 182 2.14 13.51 -20.21
C VAL A 182 1.59 14.23 -18.97
N THR A 183 1.43 15.56 -19.03
CA THR A 183 0.79 16.33 -17.96
C THR A 183 -0.67 15.87 -17.78
N ALA A 184 -1.44 15.75 -18.86
CA ALA A 184 -2.85 15.32 -18.79
C ALA A 184 -2.98 13.90 -18.19
N VAL A 185 -2.18 12.95 -18.67
CA VAL A 185 -2.13 11.59 -18.13
C VAL A 185 -1.79 11.62 -16.65
N SER A 186 -0.78 12.39 -16.25
CA SER A 186 -0.35 12.51 -14.85
C SER A 186 -1.45 13.11 -13.94
N LEU A 187 -2.15 14.12 -14.41
CA LEU A 187 -3.30 14.71 -13.70
C LEU A 187 -4.45 13.70 -13.52
N ILE A 188 -4.73 12.89 -14.54
CA ILE A 188 -5.73 11.80 -14.46
C ILE A 188 -5.31 10.77 -13.40
N LEU A 189 -4.05 10.37 -13.37
CA LEU A 189 -3.53 9.41 -12.39
C LEU A 189 -3.62 9.95 -10.95
N VAL A 190 -3.22 11.22 -10.73
CA VAL A 190 -3.36 11.89 -9.43
C VAL A 190 -4.83 11.99 -9.03
N ALA A 191 -5.70 12.39 -9.94
CA ALA A 191 -7.14 12.51 -9.69
C ALA A 191 -7.77 11.17 -9.33
N ALA A 192 -7.46 10.10 -10.07
CA ALA A 192 -7.95 8.74 -9.80
C ALA A 192 -7.49 8.23 -8.43
N ALA A 193 -6.20 8.40 -8.09
CA ALA A 193 -5.66 8.04 -6.79
C ALA A 193 -6.31 8.85 -5.65
N THR A 194 -6.57 10.15 -5.88
CA THR A 194 -7.25 11.03 -4.92
C THR A 194 -8.68 10.57 -4.67
N VAL A 195 -9.45 10.32 -5.73
CA VAL A 195 -10.84 9.84 -5.63
C VAL A 195 -10.89 8.52 -4.88
N ALA A 196 -10.03 7.56 -5.22
CA ALA A 196 -9.93 6.29 -4.52
C ALA A 196 -9.61 6.51 -3.02
N SER A 197 -8.64 7.38 -2.71
CA SER A 197 -8.24 7.67 -1.33
C SER A 197 -9.37 8.32 -0.53
N VAL A 198 -10.08 9.28 -1.10
CA VAL A 198 -11.25 9.93 -0.47
C VAL A 198 -12.35 8.90 -0.20
N ILE A 199 -12.68 8.04 -1.18
CA ILE A 199 -13.68 6.98 -1.00
C ILE A 199 -13.27 6.04 0.15
N ILE A 200 -12.00 5.60 0.19
CA ILE A 200 -11.48 4.73 1.24
C ILE A 200 -11.60 5.41 2.61
N VAL A 201 -11.16 6.64 2.74
CA VAL A 201 -11.27 7.42 3.98
C VAL A 201 -12.73 7.58 4.42
N LEU A 202 -13.65 7.82 3.50
CA LEU A 202 -15.07 8.00 3.81
C LEU A 202 -15.80 6.68 4.15
N ARG A 203 -15.31 5.53 3.68
CA ARG A 203 -16.00 4.24 3.84
C ARG A 203 -15.40 3.34 4.91
N LEU A 204 -14.06 3.33 5.09
CA LEU A 204 -13.38 2.41 6.00
C LEU A 204 -13.14 3.03 7.38
N THR A 205 -12.92 2.21 8.40
CA THR A 205 -12.52 2.61 9.76
C THR A 205 -11.04 2.35 10.01
N ALA A 206 -10.46 2.90 11.07
CA ALA A 206 -9.03 2.79 11.40
C ALA A 206 -8.10 3.30 10.30
N VAL A 207 -8.47 4.41 9.65
CA VAL A 207 -7.79 4.91 8.44
C VAL A 207 -6.50 5.68 8.69
N ALA A 208 -6.03 5.82 9.94
CA ALA A 208 -4.82 6.59 10.25
C ALA A 208 -3.60 6.14 9.44
N GLY A 209 -3.36 4.83 9.33
CA GLY A 209 -2.27 4.30 8.53
C GLY A 209 -2.39 4.60 7.05
N PHE A 210 -3.60 4.50 6.50
CA PHE A 210 -3.88 4.86 5.11
C PHE A 210 -3.60 6.34 4.85
N VAL A 211 -4.14 7.21 5.70
CA VAL A 211 -3.94 8.67 5.58
C VAL A 211 -2.46 9.03 5.69
N PHE A 212 -1.73 8.43 6.64
CA PHE A 212 -0.29 8.62 6.75
C PHE A 212 0.44 8.27 5.44
N ALA A 213 0.19 7.09 4.89
CA ALA A 213 0.86 6.64 3.66
C ALA A 213 0.44 7.45 2.42
N ALA A 214 -0.84 7.85 2.33
CA ALA A 214 -1.33 8.71 1.26
C ALA A 214 -0.71 10.11 1.31
N CYS A 215 -0.64 10.71 2.49
CA CYS A 215 0.04 12.00 2.69
C CYS A 215 1.54 11.90 2.34
N TRP A 216 2.22 10.85 2.81
CA TRP A 216 3.62 10.58 2.48
C TRP A 216 3.85 10.54 0.97
N ALA A 217 3.04 9.78 0.23
CA ALA A 217 3.16 9.64 -1.21
C ALA A 217 2.86 10.95 -1.95
N LEU A 218 1.79 11.67 -1.59
CA LEU A 218 1.40 12.92 -2.23
C LEU A 218 2.42 14.04 -2.00
N ILE A 219 2.99 14.11 -0.80
CA ILE A 219 4.10 15.03 -0.49
C ILE A 219 5.31 14.67 -1.36
N ALA A 220 5.63 13.39 -1.48
CA ALA A 220 6.76 12.95 -2.28
C ALA A 220 6.57 13.23 -3.78
N VAL A 221 5.35 13.10 -4.30
CA VAL A 221 5.04 13.53 -5.68
C VAL A 221 5.17 15.04 -5.83
N ALA A 222 4.62 15.84 -4.90
CA ALA A 222 4.72 17.30 -4.95
C ALA A 222 6.17 17.80 -4.89
N VAL A 223 7.05 17.11 -4.17
CA VAL A 223 8.49 17.44 -4.08
C VAL A 223 9.26 16.96 -5.30
N GLY A 224 8.98 15.74 -5.79
CA GLY A 224 9.74 15.10 -6.87
C GLY A 224 9.37 15.58 -8.27
N THR A 225 8.12 16.06 -8.46
CA THR A 225 7.66 16.42 -9.80
C THR A 225 8.34 17.68 -10.36
N TYR A 226 8.67 17.63 -11.63
CA TYR A 226 9.14 18.79 -12.42
C TYR A 226 7.99 19.58 -13.07
N ASP A 227 6.75 19.07 -13.03
CA ASP A 227 5.55 19.70 -13.62
C ASP A 227 4.78 20.49 -12.56
N GLY A 228 4.62 21.80 -12.77
CA GLY A 228 3.92 22.70 -11.84
C GLY A 228 2.44 22.37 -11.67
N SER A 229 1.77 21.90 -12.73
CA SER A 229 0.36 21.50 -12.68
C SER A 229 0.14 20.24 -11.84
N VAL A 230 1.04 19.24 -12.00
CA VAL A 230 1.02 18.01 -11.22
C VAL A 230 1.38 18.28 -9.76
N ARG A 231 2.32 19.20 -9.49
CA ARG A 231 2.63 19.65 -8.13
C ARG A 231 1.40 20.24 -7.44
N LEU A 232 0.72 21.17 -8.12
CA LEU A 232 -0.51 21.75 -7.59
C LEU A 232 -1.59 20.69 -7.36
N ALA A 233 -1.78 19.78 -8.31
CA ALA A 233 -2.74 18.69 -8.17
C ALA A 233 -2.41 17.78 -6.98
N ALA A 234 -1.14 17.45 -6.72
CA ALA A 234 -0.73 16.66 -5.56
C ALA A 234 -1.00 17.39 -4.22
N ILE A 235 -0.79 18.72 -4.17
CA ILE A 235 -1.11 19.55 -3.00
C ILE A 235 -2.63 19.58 -2.78
N VAL A 236 -3.42 19.79 -3.83
CA VAL A 236 -4.89 19.76 -3.75
C VAL A 236 -5.38 18.38 -3.32
N ALA A 237 -4.80 17.31 -3.84
CA ALA A 237 -5.09 15.94 -3.44
C ALA A 237 -4.83 15.68 -1.95
N LEU A 238 -3.69 16.18 -1.44
CA LEU A 238 -3.37 16.13 -0.02
C LEU A 238 -4.44 16.84 0.81
N GLY A 239 -4.82 18.07 0.42
CA GLY A 239 -5.91 18.82 1.05
C GLY A 239 -7.24 18.07 1.02
N ALA A 240 -7.59 17.42 -0.11
CA ALA A 240 -8.82 16.64 -0.25
C ALA A 240 -8.87 15.42 0.68
N VAL A 241 -7.76 14.68 0.82
CA VAL A 241 -7.66 13.53 1.74
C VAL A 241 -7.84 14.01 3.20
N LEU A 242 -7.16 15.08 3.60
CA LEU A 242 -7.28 15.64 4.95
C LEU A 242 -8.68 16.21 5.23
N ALA A 243 -9.28 16.89 4.24
CA ALA A 243 -10.66 17.36 4.33
C ALA A 243 -11.65 16.22 4.48
N ALA A 244 -11.47 15.10 3.77
CA ALA A 244 -12.31 13.93 3.90
C ALA A 244 -12.25 13.33 5.34
N VAL A 245 -11.07 13.26 5.96
CA VAL A 245 -10.92 12.86 7.36
C VAL A 245 -11.67 13.81 8.28
N THR A 246 -11.48 15.12 8.10
CA THR A 246 -12.10 16.15 8.93
C THR A 246 -13.63 16.11 8.83
N VAL A 247 -14.17 16.11 7.60
CA VAL A 247 -15.62 16.03 7.36
C VAL A 247 -16.23 14.79 7.99
N ARG A 248 -15.58 13.65 7.80
CA ARG A 248 -16.06 12.40 8.40
C ARG A 248 -16.02 12.42 9.91
N SER A 249 -14.91 12.91 10.49
CA SER A 249 -14.76 13.02 11.95
C SER A 249 -15.81 13.94 12.58
N LEU A 250 -16.11 15.06 11.93
CA LEU A 250 -17.17 15.99 12.37
C LEU A 250 -18.56 15.34 12.27
N ARG A 251 -18.86 14.65 11.15
CA ARG A 251 -20.17 13.99 10.96
C ARG A 251 -20.41 12.85 11.95
N THR A 252 -19.39 12.08 12.25
CA THR A 252 -19.52 10.93 13.17
C THR A 252 -19.37 11.34 14.63
N ARG A 253 -18.85 12.53 14.92
CA ARG A 253 -18.47 13.01 16.27
C ARG A 253 -17.52 12.02 17.01
N ARG A 254 -16.78 11.20 16.29
CA ARG A 254 -15.93 10.12 16.79
C ARG A 254 -14.61 10.02 16.03
N VAL A 255 -13.74 11.02 16.21
CA VAL A 255 -12.40 11.06 15.56
C VAL A 255 -11.62 9.78 15.84
N GLY A 256 -11.65 9.29 17.08
CA GLY A 256 -10.96 8.04 17.47
C GLY A 256 -11.42 6.84 16.67
N THR A 257 -12.72 6.68 16.43
CA THR A 257 -13.25 5.56 15.63
C THR A 257 -12.90 5.66 14.15
N VAL A 258 -12.85 6.88 13.62
CA VAL A 258 -12.44 7.08 12.21
C VAL A 258 -10.97 6.73 12.01
N LEU A 259 -10.10 7.23 12.88
CA LEU A 259 -8.66 7.09 12.74
C LEU A 259 -8.12 5.77 13.31
N LEU A 260 -8.62 5.34 14.45
CA LEU A 260 -8.05 4.23 15.21
C LEU A 260 -8.95 2.98 15.25
N GLY A 261 -10.19 3.08 14.84
CA GLY A 261 -11.19 2.02 14.82
C GLY A 261 -12.00 1.87 16.12
#